data_70ab582d33414d6363460e2ac84f3771
#
_entry.id   70ab582d33414d6363460e2ac84f3771
#
_cell.length_a   1.000
_cell.length_b   1.000
_cell.length_c   1.000
_cell.angle_alpha   90.00
_cell.angle_beta   90.00
_cell.angle_gamma   90.00
#
_symmetry.space_group_name_H-M   'P 1'
#
loop_
_entity.id
_entity.type
_entity.pdbx_description
1 polymer ?
#
loop_
_entity_poly.entity_id
_entity_poly.type
_entity_poly.pdbx_seq_one_letter_code
_entity_poly.pdbx_strand_id
1 'polypeptide(L)'
;SPLFYNPTNIDIDRFGRIWVAEGVRYRFNWNRQKKGDRIVVLEDLNFDGLADTSYVFLQDSSLVAPLGIAVIDNKVIVSQPPHLIVYTDVDRNLKFEENIDNKEILLSGFSGINHDHSLHSVTVGPSGKWYFNSGNCGAMFTDKSGKTFRIGSPYNPKPIGPFEFPINPLDIAGKKSDDGHIYVGGFVAKMNDDGSNVEIIGHNFRNSYEQSITSFGDVFHSDNDDPPASR
;
A
#
# COMPACT_ATOMS: atom_id res chain seq x y z
N SER A 1 17.98 -1.96 22.32
CA SER A 1 17.25 -0.99 21.51
C SER A 1 16.35 -1.76 20.54
N PRO A 2 15.09 -1.40 20.35
CA PRO A 2 14.25 -2.10 19.40
C PRO A 2 14.81 -1.89 17.98
N LEU A 3 14.80 -2.96 17.17
CA LEU A 3 15.29 -2.92 15.80
C LEU A 3 14.34 -2.12 14.89
N PHE A 4 13.06 -2.06 15.26
CA PHE A 4 12.01 -1.31 14.54
C PHE A 4 10.93 -0.80 15.50
N TYR A 5 10.03 0.09 15.01
CA TYR A 5 8.92 0.67 15.77
C TYR A 5 7.60 0.53 15.00
N ASN A 6 6.50 0.21 15.70
CA ASN A 6 5.12 0.20 15.18
C ASN A 6 5.02 -0.37 13.74
N PRO A 7 5.31 -1.66 13.53
CA PRO A 7 5.22 -2.26 12.21
C PRO A 7 3.76 -2.24 11.72
N THR A 8 3.57 -1.87 10.46
CA THR A 8 2.28 -1.89 9.77
C THR A 8 2.17 -3.05 8.80
N ASN A 9 3.28 -3.39 8.15
CA ASN A 9 3.34 -4.50 7.21
C ASN A 9 4.78 -5.02 7.10
N ILE A 10 4.94 -6.26 6.63
CA ILE A 10 6.24 -6.90 6.43
C ILE A 10 6.25 -7.68 5.12
N ASP A 11 7.45 -7.81 4.54
CA ASP A 11 7.72 -8.75 3.45
C ASP A 11 9.11 -9.37 3.62
N ILE A 12 9.37 -10.48 2.95
CA ILE A 12 10.64 -11.22 3.03
C ILE A 12 11.24 -11.31 1.63
N ASP A 13 12.44 -10.78 1.47
CA ASP A 13 13.14 -10.86 0.19
C ASP A 13 13.76 -12.25 -0.07
N ARG A 14 14.26 -12.46 -1.29
CA ARG A 14 14.86 -13.74 -1.71
C ARG A 14 16.11 -14.14 -0.93
N PHE A 15 16.68 -13.26 -0.13
CA PHE A 15 17.83 -13.53 0.73
C PHE A 15 17.43 -13.84 2.17
N GLY A 16 16.12 -13.84 2.48
CA GLY A 16 15.59 -14.08 3.81
C GLY A 16 15.59 -12.86 4.73
N ARG A 17 15.91 -11.67 4.21
CA ARG A 17 15.84 -10.43 5.00
C ARG A 17 14.39 -10.00 5.16
N ILE A 18 14.04 -9.54 6.36
CA ILE A 18 12.70 -9.08 6.69
C ILE A 18 12.64 -7.57 6.47
N TRP A 19 11.76 -7.14 5.60
CA TRP A 19 11.49 -5.74 5.33
C TRP A 19 10.24 -5.30 6.09
N VAL A 20 10.34 -4.17 6.79
CA VAL A 20 9.30 -3.68 7.70
C VAL A 20 8.90 -2.26 7.30
N ALA A 21 7.62 -2.06 7.02
CA ALA A 21 7.04 -0.73 6.95
C ALA A 21 6.64 -0.28 8.37
N GLU A 22 7.08 0.91 8.79
CA GLU A 22 6.75 1.47 10.09
C GLU A 22 5.68 2.56 9.99
N GLY A 23 4.72 2.54 10.92
CA GLY A 23 3.63 3.50 11.02
C GLY A 23 3.62 4.25 12.35
N VAL A 24 4.75 4.83 12.75
CA VAL A 24 4.86 5.60 14.01
C VAL A 24 3.97 6.85 13.97
N ARG A 25 3.82 7.43 12.78
CA ARG A 25 2.99 8.62 12.51
C ARG A 25 1.52 8.29 12.19
N TYR A 26 1.10 7.05 12.41
CA TYR A 26 -0.28 6.63 12.20
C TYR A 26 -1.27 7.60 12.86
N ARG A 27 -2.37 7.92 12.15
CA ARG A 27 -3.34 8.96 12.50
C ARG A 27 -2.71 10.33 12.74
N PHE A 28 -1.68 10.65 11.93
CA PHE A 28 -1.02 11.96 11.90
C PHE A 28 -0.38 12.39 13.22
N ASN A 29 0.18 11.45 13.95
CA ASN A 29 0.99 11.75 15.14
C ASN A 29 2.36 12.34 14.75
N TRP A 30 2.37 13.49 14.10
CA TRP A 30 3.54 14.17 13.52
C TRP A 30 4.71 14.37 14.50
N ASN A 31 4.39 14.54 15.76
CA ASN A 31 5.41 14.81 16.78
C ASN A 31 6.23 13.59 17.18
N ARG A 32 5.78 12.36 16.82
CA ARG A 32 6.46 11.14 17.25
C ARG A 32 7.72 10.83 16.46
N GLN A 33 7.74 11.14 15.15
CA GLN A 33 8.88 10.84 14.27
C GLN A 33 9.02 11.95 13.22
N LYS A 34 9.63 13.07 13.61
CA LYS A 34 9.68 14.29 12.78
C LYS A 34 10.33 14.09 11.40
N LYS A 35 11.27 13.15 11.29
CA LYS A 35 11.93 12.82 10.01
C LYS A 35 11.08 11.98 9.08
N GLY A 36 9.88 11.56 9.47
CA GLY A 36 9.02 10.66 8.72
C GLY A 36 9.12 9.21 9.19
N ASP A 37 8.20 8.39 8.74
CA ASP A 37 8.23 6.96 8.98
C ASP A 37 9.33 6.28 8.16
N ARG A 38 9.61 5.02 8.45
CA ARG A 38 10.76 4.31 7.89
C ARG A 38 10.33 3.04 7.19
N ILE A 39 11.13 2.63 6.22
CA ILE A 39 11.23 1.25 5.77
C ILE A 39 12.54 0.71 6.32
N VAL A 40 12.46 -0.38 7.07
CA VAL A 40 13.59 -0.97 7.79
C VAL A 40 13.83 -2.39 7.29
N VAL A 41 15.08 -2.77 7.13
CA VAL A 41 15.52 -4.13 6.78
C VAL A 41 16.13 -4.78 7.99
N LEU A 42 15.68 -5.97 8.35
CA LEU A 42 16.24 -6.80 9.42
C LEU A 42 16.99 -7.96 8.79
N GLU A 43 18.13 -8.32 9.37
CA GLU A 43 18.98 -9.39 8.87
C GLU A 43 19.43 -10.29 10.02
N ASP A 44 19.28 -11.60 9.81
CA ASP A 44 19.81 -12.67 10.63
C ASP A 44 21.14 -13.13 10.01
N LEU A 45 22.25 -12.72 10.60
CA LEU A 45 23.59 -12.97 10.05
C LEU A 45 24.16 -14.35 10.40
N ASN A 46 23.65 -14.94 11.48
CA ASN A 46 24.15 -16.21 12.01
C ASN A 46 23.20 -17.39 11.76
N PHE A 47 22.01 -17.13 11.18
CA PHE A 47 20.97 -18.09 10.85
C PHE A 47 20.38 -18.82 12.07
N ASP A 48 20.26 -18.13 13.21
CA ASP A 48 19.65 -18.69 14.42
C ASP A 48 18.13 -18.41 14.54
N GLY A 49 17.56 -17.70 13.56
CA GLY A 49 16.13 -17.31 13.52
C GLY A 49 15.83 -16.01 14.24
N LEU A 50 16.83 -15.29 14.69
CA LEU A 50 16.70 -13.98 15.32
C LEU A 50 17.45 -12.92 14.50
N ALA A 51 16.86 -11.76 14.32
CA ALA A 51 17.54 -10.68 13.62
C ALA A 51 18.66 -10.08 14.49
N ASP A 52 19.90 -10.12 13.97
CA ASP A 52 21.08 -9.54 14.62
C ASP A 52 21.20 -8.06 14.42
N THR A 53 20.73 -7.55 13.29
CA THR A 53 20.91 -6.15 12.88
C THR A 53 19.73 -5.60 12.13
N SER A 54 19.70 -4.26 11.99
CA SER A 54 18.72 -3.54 11.19
C SER A 54 19.34 -2.38 10.44
N TYR A 55 18.85 -2.15 9.23
CA TYR A 55 19.22 -1.03 8.38
C TYR A 55 17.99 -0.18 8.08
N VAL A 56 18.17 1.14 8.00
CA VAL A 56 17.11 2.01 7.49
C VAL A 56 17.29 2.14 5.97
N PHE A 57 16.42 1.47 5.22
CA PHE A 57 16.40 1.60 3.76
C PHE A 57 15.95 3.00 3.34
N LEU A 58 14.86 3.47 3.93
CA LEU A 58 14.26 4.77 3.63
C LEU A 58 13.71 5.40 4.89
N GLN A 59 13.96 6.68 5.09
CA GLN A 59 13.25 7.55 6.01
C GLN A 59 12.95 8.86 5.32
N ASP A 60 11.68 9.20 5.17
CA ASP A 60 11.24 10.39 4.45
C ASP A 60 10.09 11.07 5.19
N SER A 61 10.12 12.40 5.25
CA SER A 61 9.07 13.19 5.90
C SER A 61 7.70 13.03 5.24
N SER A 62 7.65 12.63 3.98
CA SER A 62 6.41 12.32 3.26
C SER A 62 5.85 10.93 3.59
N LEU A 63 6.64 10.03 4.18
CA LEU A 63 6.12 8.75 4.66
C LEU A 63 5.33 8.95 5.95
N VAL A 64 4.05 8.57 5.88
CA VAL A 64 3.10 8.69 6.99
C VAL A 64 2.30 7.41 7.09
N ALA A 65 2.71 6.55 7.99
CA ALA A 65 2.09 5.25 8.23
C ALA A 65 1.84 4.47 6.92
N PRO A 66 2.89 4.12 6.15
CA PRO A 66 2.73 3.23 5.00
C PRO A 66 2.10 1.91 5.47
N LEU A 67 1.08 1.43 4.73
CA LEU A 67 0.24 0.31 5.17
C LEU A 67 0.57 -1.01 4.45
N GLY A 68 1.39 -0.97 3.41
CA GLY A 68 1.80 -2.16 2.69
C GLY A 68 3.21 -2.04 2.16
N ILE A 69 3.90 -3.17 2.11
CA ILE A 69 5.22 -3.30 1.52
C ILE A 69 5.31 -4.60 0.72
N ALA A 70 5.98 -4.56 -0.43
CA ALA A 70 6.40 -5.75 -1.15
C ALA A 70 7.81 -5.53 -1.71
N VAL A 71 8.63 -6.57 -1.68
CA VAL A 71 10.03 -6.50 -2.15
C VAL A 71 10.29 -7.52 -3.24
N ILE A 72 10.61 -7.03 -4.42
CA ILE A 72 10.82 -7.85 -5.61
C ILE A 72 12.16 -7.48 -6.22
N ASP A 73 13.12 -8.35 -6.05
CA ASP A 73 14.52 -8.15 -6.45
C ASP A 73 15.10 -6.88 -5.80
N ASN A 74 15.26 -5.79 -6.54
CA ASN A 74 15.72 -4.50 -6.04
C ASN A 74 14.64 -3.42 -6.02
N LYS A 75 13.39 -3.81 -6.20
CA LYS A 75 12.24 -2.91 -6.12
C LYS A 75 11.53 -3.06 -4.77
N VAL A 76 11.30 -1.96 -4.10
CA VAL A 76 10.53 -1.85 -2.85
C VAL A 76 9.25 -1.09 -3.15
N ILE A 77 8.11 -1.80 -3.14
CA ILE A 77 6.79 -1.26 -3.42
C ILE A 77 6.16 -0.88 -2.11
N VAL A 78 5.71 0.36 -1.97
CA VAL A 78 5.18 0.91 -0.72
C VAL A 78 3.78 1.49 -0.95
N SER A 79 2.81 0.98 -0.21
CA SER A 79 1.47 1.55 -0.12
C SER A 79 1.47 2.73 0.84
N GLN A 80 1.57 3.92 0.28
CA GLN A 80 1.54 5.19 0.99
C GLN A 80 0.39 6.04 0.45
N PRO A 81 -0.85 5.92 0.96
CA PRO A 81 -1.94 6.76 0.49
C PRO A 81 -1.55 8.25 0.44
N PRO A 82 -1.87 8.98 -0.62
CA PRO A 82 -2.69 8.59 -1.77
C PRO A 82 -1.96 7.85 -2.89
N HIS A 83 -0.75 7.36 -2.67
CA HIS A 83 0.12 6.80 -3.70
C HIS A 83 0.46 5.33 -3.45
N LEU A 84 0.63 4.60 -4.53
CA LEU A 84 1.43 3.38 -4.59
C LEU A 84 2.78 3.77 -5.20
N ILE A 85 3.86 3.58 -4.45
CA ILE A 85 5.20 4.07 -4.79
C ILE A 85 6.13 2.88 -4.98
N VAL A 86 6.99 2.95 -6.00
CA VAL A 86 8.09 2.02 -6.22
C VAL A 86 9.40 2.73 -5.99
N TYR A 87 10.21 2.22 -5.09
CA TYR A 87 11.60 2.61 -4.89
C TYR A 87 12.49 1.53 -5.49
N THR A 88 13.40 1.88 -6.38
CA THR A 88 14.35 0.94 -6.98
C THR A 88 15.74 1.22 -6.44
N ASP A 89 16.27 0.31 -5.67
CA ASP A 89 17.63 0.32 -5.15
C ASP A 89 18.58 -0.13 -6.28
N VAL A 90 19.14 0.83 -7.01
CA VAL A 90 19.87 0.60 -8.25
C VAL A 90 21.23 -0.06 -7.99
N ASP A 91 21.95 0.38 -6.96
CA ASP A 91 23.27 -0.15 -6.60
C ASP A 91 23.20 -1.29 -5.57
N ARG A 92 21.99 -1.64 -5.09
CA ARG A 92 21.72 -2.78 -4.20
C ARG A 92 22.41 -2.68 -2.84
N ASN A 93 22.56 -1.45 -2.34
CA ASN A 93 23.23 -1.20 -1.07
C ASN A 93 22.31 -1.24 0.16
N LEU A 94 21.00 -1.52 -0.03
CA LEU A 94 19.94 -1.57 0.99
C LEU A 94 19.66 -0.19 1.64
N LYS A 95 19.87 0.87 0.87
CA LYS A 95 19.63 2.24 1.29
C LYS A 95 19.15 3.05 0.09
N PHE A 96 18.04 3.77 0.24
CA PHE A 96 17.55 4.64 -0.80
C PHE A 96 18.29 5.98 -0.81
N GLU A 97 18.88 6.32 -1.94
CA GLU A 97 19.64 7.55 -2.18
C GLU A 97 19.15 8.26 -3.44
N GLU A 98 18.48 9.41 -3.28
CA GLU A 98 17.79 10.13 -4.39
C GLU A 98 18.66 10.42 -5.62
N ASN A 99 19.98 10.50 -5.46
CA ASN A 99 20.93 10.78 -6.56
C ASN A 99 21.35 9.51 -7.33
N ILE A 100 21.06 8.32 -6.81
CA ILE A 100 21.48 7.01 -7.34
C ILE A 100 20.27 6.20 -7.73
N ASP A 101 19.27 6.18 -6.86
CA ASP A 101 18.10 5.32 -6.92
C ASP A 101 16.93 6.01 -7.60
N ASN A 102 15.93 5.21 -7.97
CA ASN A 102 14.73 5.72 -8.60
C ASN A 102 13.52 5.63 -7.68
N LYS A 103 12.73 6.69 -7.66
CA LYS A 103 11.40 6.74 -7.04
C LYS A 103 10.35 7.00 -8.09
N GLU A 104 9.35 6.13 -8.18
CA GLU A 104 8.24 6.27 -9.10
C GLU A 104 6.92 6.20 -8.34
N ILE A 105 6.00 7.15 -8.59
CA ILE A 105 4.59 7.02 -8.22
C ILE A 105 3.92 6.18 -9.29
N LEU A 106 3.65 4.91 -8.97
CA LEU A 106 3.08 3.97 -9.92
C LEU A 106 1.59 4.25 -10.17
N LEU A 107 0.82 4.42 -9.09
CA LEU A 107 -0.59 4.82 -9.09
C LEU A 107 -0.81 5.92 -8.05
N SER A 108 -1.79 6.78 -8.29
CA SER A 108 -2.17 7.85 -7.36
C SER A 108 -3.66 8.14 -7.43
N GLY A 109 -4.27 8.46 -6.28
CA GLY A 109 -5.70 8.80 -6.18
C GLY A 109 -6.47 7.93 -5.20
N PHE A 110 -5.76 7.24 -4.32
CA PHE A 110 -6.35 6.56 -3.16
C PHE A 110 -6.61 7.57 -2.04
N SER A 111 -7.62 7.30 -1.20
CA SER A 111 -7.93 8.21 -0.12
C SER A 111 -6.74 8.35 0.84
N GLY A 112 -6.19 9.53 0.97
CA GLY A 112 -5.21 9.86 2.00
C GLY A 112 -5.82 10.39 3.29
N ILE A 113 -7.14 10.53 3.33
CA ILE A 113 -7.88 11.14 4.43
C ILE A 113 -8.04 10.17 5.60
N ASN A 114 -8.25 8.90 5.31
CA ASN A 114 -8.42 7.84 6.27
C ASN A 114 -7.52 6.65 5.91
N HIS A 115 -6.32 6.61 6.46
CA HIS A 115 -5.31 5.61 6.17
C HIS A 115 -5.77 4.19 6.45
N ASP A 116 -6.51 4.00 7.55
CA ASP A 116 -6.94 2.69 8.01
C ASP A 116 -7.99 2.03 7.09
N HIS A 117 -8.54 2.74 6.13
CA HIS A 117 -9.48 2.22 5.13
C HIS A 117 -9.10 2.60 3.69
N SER A 118 -7.82 2.87 3.45
CA SER A 118 -7.28 3.25 2.15
C SER A 118 -6.50 2.10 1.50
N LEU A 119 -5.47 2.43 0.73
CA LEU A 119 -4.58 1.48 0.08
C LEU A 119 -3.77 0.70 1.14
N HIS A 120 -3.82 -0.62 1.09
CA HIS A 120 -3.18 -1.50 2.05
C HIS A 120 -2.08 -2.34 1.40
N SER A 121 -2.26 -3.68 1.34
CA SER A 121 -1.20 -4.58 0.91
C SER A 121 -0.92 -4.54 -0.58
N VAL A 122 0.30 -4.91 -0.92
CA VAL A 122 0.73 -5.25 -2.27
C VAL A 122 1.40 -6.61 -2.21
N THR A 123 1.13 -7.47 -3.17
CA THR A 123 1.80 -8.76 -3.30
C THR A 123 1.94 -9.14 -4.77
N VAL A 124 2.79 -10.13 -5.06
CA VAL A 124 3.03 -10.61 -6.42
C VAL A 124 2.51 -12.02 -6.58
N GLY A 125 1.72 -12.22 -7.60
CA GLY A 125 1.20 -13.53 -7.95
C GLY A 125 2.14 -14.33 -8.86
N PRO A 126 1.88 -15.63 -9.05
CA PRO A 126 2.74 -16.53 -9.81
C PRO A 126 2.86 -16.19 -11.30
N SER A 127 1.94 -15.40 -11.83
CA SER A 127 1.98 -14.90 -13.21
C SER A 127 2.83 -13.64 -13.40
N GLY A 128 3.47 -13.14 -12.34
CA GLY A 128 4.19 -11.87 -12.33
C GLY A 128 3.30 -10.64 -12.22
N LYS A 129 1.98 -10.82 -12.12
CA LYS A 129 1.06 -9.70 -11.86
C LYS A 129 1.19 -9.25 -10.42
N TRP A 130 1.09 -7.94 -10.22
CA TRP A 130 1.02 -7.34 -8.90
C TRP A 130 -0.43 -7.20 -8.48
N TYR A 131 -0.71 -7.53 -7.24
CA TYR A 131 -2.03 -7.43 -6.63
C TYR A 131 -1.99 -6.41 -5.52
N PHE A 132 -3.04 -5.60 -5.42
CA PHE A 132 -3.19 -4.60 -4.37
C PHE A 132 -4.64 -4.51 -3.92
N ASN A 133 -4.85 -4.06 -2.70
CA ASN A 133 -6.18 -3.87 -2.15
C ASN A 133 -6.33 -2.52 -1.46
N SER A 134 -7.56 -2.08 -1.30
CA SER A 134 -7.92 -0.86 -0.60
C SER A 134 -9.19 -1.10 0.21
N GLY A 135 -9.27 -0.46 1.37
CA GLY A 135 -10.51 -0.34 2.12
C GLY A 135 -11.50 0.62 1.46
N ASN A 136 -12.63 0.87 2.13
CA ASN A 136 -13.82 1.48 1.55
C ASN A 136 -13.86 3.02 1.58
N CYS A 137 -12.72 3.69 1.71
CA CYS A 137 -12.66 5.16 1.66
C CYS A 137 -12.76 5.77 0.26
N GLY A 138 -12.87 4.94 -0.77
CA GLY A 138 -12.95 5.37 -2.16
C GLY A 138 -11.60 5.67 -2.79
N ALA A 139 -11.60 5.65 -4.13
CA ALA A 139 -10.44 5.98 -4.92
C ALA A 139 -10.84 6.49 -6.31
N MET A 140 -10.02 7.37 -6.88
CA MET A 140 -10.06 7.65 -8.30
C MET A 140 -8.64 7.71 -8.83
N PHE A 141 -8.26 6.75 -9.64
CA PHE A 141 -6.92 6.66 -10.19
C PHE A 141 -6.97 6.27 -11.67
N THR A 142 -5.95 6.68 -12.41
CA THR A 142 -5.74 6.29 -13.80
C THR A 142 -4.53 5.37 -13.85
N ASP A 143 -4.69 4.20 -14.47
CA ASP A 143 -3.58 3.27 -14.68
C ASP A 143 -2.62 3.75 -15.79
N LYS A 144 -1.47 3.12 -15.91
CA LYS A 144 -0.48 3.48 -16.94
C LYS A 144 -0.93 3.15 -18.38
N SER A 145 -2.02 2.41 -18.57
CA SER A 145 -2.67 2.22 -19.88
C SER A 145 -3.71 3.31 -20.21
N GLY A 146 -3.95 4.24 -19.29
CA GLY A 146 -4.83 5.38 -19.46
C GLY A 146 -6.29 5.14 -19.06
N LYS A 147 -6.62 4.00 -18.43
CA LYS A 147 -7.98 3.73 -17.91
C LYS A 147 -8.16 4.35 -16.54
N THR A 148 -9.24 5.08 -16.35
CA THR A 148 -9.61 5.68 -15.06
C THR A 148 -10.62 4.81 -14.34
N PHE A 149 -10.29 4.46 -13.11
CA PHE A 149 -11.14 3.74 -12.17
C PHE A 149 -11.75 4.72 -11.15
N ARG A 150 -13.05 4.55 -10.91
CA ARG A 150 -13.86 5.39 -10.01
C ARG A 150 -14.54 4.48 -9.01
N ILE A 151 -14.04 4.49 -7.78
CA ILE A 151 -14.55 3.63 -6.70
C ILE A 151 -15.22 4.53 -5.66
N GLY A 152 -16.55 4.46 -5.59
CA GLY A 152 -17.32 5.21 -4.62
C GLY A 152 -17.10 4.72 -3.20
N SER A 153 -17.29 5.60 -2.22
CA SER A 153 -17.22 5.27 -0.81
C SER A 153 -18.62 5.31 -0.19
N PRO A 154 -18.96 4.38 0.71
CA PRO A 154 -20.15 4.49 1.55
C PRO A 154 -19.99 5.56 2.65
N TYR A 155 -18.78 6.07 2.86
CA TYR A 155 -18.48 7.11 3.85
C TYR A 155 -18.40 8.48 3.20
N ASN A 156 -18.70 9.50 4.01
CA ASN A 156 -18.31 10.87 3.74
C ASN A 156 -17.07 11.20 4.59
N PRO A 157 -15.86 10.84 4.16
CA PRO A 157 -14.67 11.01 4.96
C PRO A 157 -14.38 12.50 5.13
N LYS A 158 -14.20 12.92 6.37
CA LYS A 158 -13.70 14.27 6.67
C LYS A 158 -12.19 14.27 6.50
N PRO A 159 -11.60 15.33 5.91
CA PRO A 159 -10.14 15.47 5.84
C PRO A 159 -9.50 15.35 7.23
N ILE A 160 -8.47 14.51 7.33
CA ILE A 160 -7.65 14.37 8.54
C ILE A 160 -6.20 14.67 8.14
N GLY A 161 -5.67 15.80 8.59
CA GLY A 161 -4.30 16.20 8.31
C GLY A 161 -4.09 16.83 6.93
N PRO A 162 -2.84 16.96 6.46
CA PRO A 162 -2.48 17.70 5.26
C PRO A 162 -2.74 16.96 3.95
N PHE A 163 -3.17 15.69 3.99
CA PHE A 163 -3.46 14.93 2.80
C PHE A 163 -4.91 15.17 2.39
N GLU A 164 -5.06 15.87 1.28
CA GLU A 164 -6.35 16.06 0.66
C GLU A 164 -6.64 14.89 -0.28
N PHE A 165 -7.81 14.29 -0.13
CA PHE A 165 -8.35 13.44 -1.18
C PHE A 165 -8.71 14.37 -2.36
N PRO A 166 -8.09 14.21 -3.54
CA PRO A 166 -8.24 15.17 -4.63
C PRO A 166 -9.67 15.21 -5.19
N ILE A 167 -10.51 14.24 -4.82
CA ILE A 167 -11.91 14.15 -5.26
C ILE A 167 -12.74 13.64 -4.09
N ASN A 168 -13.88 14.30 -3.86
CA ASN A 168 -14.86 13.79 -2.90
C ASN A 168 -15.40 12.44 -3.38
N PRO A 169 -15.26 11.35 -2.62
CA PRO A 169 -15.76 10.03 -2.99
C PRO A 169 -17.27 10.00 -3.31
N LEU A 170 -18.06 10.91 -2.74
CA LEU A 170 -19.47 11.05 -3.04
C LEU A 170 -19.70 11.56 -4.47
N ASP A 171 -18.80 12.37 -5.01
CA ASP A 171 -18.93 12.92 -6.36
C ASP A 171 -18.68 11.87 -7.44
N ILE A 172 -18.03 10.76 -7.10
CA ILE A 172 -17.76 9.63 -8.00
C ILE A 172 -18.65 8.41 -7.72
N ALA A 173 -19.42 8.41 -6.63
CA ALA A 173 -20.32 7.33 -6.29
C ALA A 173 -21.33 7.08 -7.42
N GLY A 174 -21.48 5.83 -7.83
CA GLY A 174 -22.38 5.42 -8.91
C GLY A 174 -21.91 5.78 -10.34
N LYS A 175 -20.76 6.43 -10.49
CA LYS A 175 -20.18 6.69 -11.82
C LYS A 175 -19.46 5.47 -12.36
N LYS A 176 -19.57 5.26 -13.67
CA LYS A 176 -18.85 4.19 -14.35
C LYS A 176 -17.35 4.50 -14.44
N SER A 177 -16.54 3.50 -14.20
CA SER A 177 -15.13 3.46 -14.60
C SER A 177 -15.00 3.27 -16.12
N ASP A 178 -13.80 3.50 -16.66
CA ASP A 178 -13.58 3.44 -18.12
C ASP A 178 -13.69 2.01 -18.67
N ASP A 179 -13.66 1.00 -17.82
CA ASP A 179 -13.97 -0.40 -18.17
C ASP A 179 -15.49 -0.70 -18.20
N GLY A 180 -16.33 0.29 -17.92
CA GLY A 180 -17.79 0.20 -17.97
C GLY A 180 -18.48 -0.24 -16.68
N HIS A 181 -17.73 -0.60 -15.63
CA HIS A 181 -18.26 -1.05 -14.34
C HIS A 181 -18.45 0.10 -13.36
N ILE A 182 -19.35 -0.10 -12.40
CA ILE A 182 -19.55 0.78 -11.24
C ILE A 182 -18.98 0.05 -10.02
N TYR A 183 -18.00 0.66 -9.37
CA TYR A 183 -17.34 0.11 -8.20
C TYR A 183 -17.68 0.89 -6.94
N VAL A 184 -17.74 0.19 -5.80
CA VAL A 184 -18.05 0.78 -4.49
C VAL A 184 -17.32 0.00 -3.39
N GLY A 185 -16.99 0.68 -2.31
CA GLY A 185 -16.38 0.10 -1.12
C GLY A 185 -14.91 -0.25 -1.30
N GLY A 186 -14.42 -1.17 -0.47
CA GLY A 186 -13.08 -1.73 -0.61
C GLY A 186 -12.99 -2.64 -1.83
N PHE A 187 -11.79 -2.83 -2.34
CA PHE A 187 -11.58 -3.62 -3.55
C PHE A 187 -10.23 -4.34 -3.54
N VAL A 188 -10.14 -5.39 -4.35
CA VAL A 188 -8.91 -6.08 -4.70
C VAL A 188 -8.70 -5.96 -6.21
N ALA A 189 -7.50 -5.61 -6.62
CA ALA A 189 -7.14 -5.44 -8.02
C ALA A 189 -5.81 -6.12 -8.33
N LYS A 190 -5.59 -6.40 -9.61
CA LYS A 190 -4.30 -6.83 -10.16
C LYS A 190 -3.88 -5.94 -11.31
N MET A 191 -2.58 -5.88 -11.61
CA MET A 191 -1.99 -5.06 -12.66
C MET A 191 -0.68 -5.66 -13.17
N ASN A 192 -0.16 -5.11 -14.26
CA ASN A 192 1.23 -5.34 -14.64
C ASN A 192 2.20 -4.66 -13.65
N ASP A 193 3.45 -5.07 -13.65
CA ASP A 193 4.49 -4.50 -12.80
C ASP A 193 4.86 -3.03 -13.14
N ASP A 194 4.46 -2.56 -14.31
CA ASP A 194 4.58 -1.17 -14.75
C ASP A 194 3.37 -0.28 -14.38
N GLY A 195 2.36 -0.83 -13.67
CA GLY A 195 1.14 -0.13 -13.30
C GLY A 195 0.09 -0.05 -14.40
N SER A 196 0.28 -0.73 -15.52
CA SER A 196 -0.69 -0.81 -16.62
C SER A 196 -1.67 -1.96 -16.45
N ASN A 197 -2.75 -1.93 -17.22
CA ASN A 197 -3.75 -3.00 -17.30
C ASN A 197 -4.31 -3.41 -15.93
N VAL A 198 -4.71 -2.42 -15.16
CA VAL A 198 -5.42 -2.67 -13.91
C VAL A 198 -6.75 -3.39 -14.19
N GLU A 199 -7.05 -4.40 -13.39
CA GLU A 199 -8.30 -5.13 -13.36
C GLU A 199 -8.77 -5.27 -11.92
N ILE A 200 -9.95 -4.75 -11.59
CA ILE A 200 -10.59 -4.95 -10.30
C ILE A 200 -11.25 -6.32 -10.31
N ILE A 201 -10.77 -7.22 -9.46
CA ILE A 201 -11.21 -8.62 -9.40
C ILE A 201 -12.28 -8.89 -8.34
N GLY A 202 -12.44 -7.95 -7.40
CA GLY A 202 -13.49 -7.98 -6.39
C GLY A 202 -13.67 -6.62 -5.76
N HIS A 203 -14.89 -6.30 -5.35
CA HIS A 203 -15.19 -5.03 -4.67
C HIS A 203 -16.37 -5.16 -3.71
N ASN A 204 -16.73 -4.07 -3.04
CA ASN A 204 -17.75 -3.98 -2.00
C ASN A 204 -17.32 -4.62 -0.68
N PHE A 205 -16.03 -4.64 -0.42
CA PHE A 205 -15.44 -4.99 0.87
C PHE A 205 -15.47 -3.79 1.82
N ARG A 206 -15.37 -4.04 3.13
CA ARG A 206 -15.25 -2.96 4.10
C ARG A 206 -13.79 -2.50 4.23
N ASN A 207 -12.92 -3.36 4.72
CA ASN A 207 -11.54 -3.01 5.00
C ASN A 207 -10.63 -4.24 4.96
N SER A 208 -10.51 -4.82 3.78
CA SER A 208 -9.56 -5.90 3.52
C SER A 208 -8.14 -5.37 3.71
N TYR A 209 -7.42 -5.90 4.71
CA TYR A 209 -6.08 -5.42 5.05
C TYR A 209 -4.99 -6.15 4.27
N GLU A 210 -5.06 -7.47 4.22
CA GLU A 210 -4.03 -8.31 3.62
C GLU A 210 -4.64 -9.30 2.64
N GLN A 211 -3.86 -9.69 1.64
CA GLN A 211 -4.24 -10.69 0.65
C GLN A 211 -3.10 -11.69 0.44
N SER A 212 -3.47 -12.89 0.08
CA SER A 212 -2.54 -13.97 -0.27
C SER A 212 -2.92 -14.58 -1.62
N ILE A 213 -1.91 -14.93 -2.41
CA ILE A 213 -2.11 -15.53 -3.73
C ILE A 213 -1.52 -16.93 -3.72
N THR A 214 -2.33 -17.91 -4.12
CA THR A 214 -1.84 -19.28 -4.27
C THR A 214 -0.95 -19.43 -5.50
N SER A 215 -0.19 -20.53 -5.58
CA SER A 215 0.59 -20.89 -6.77
C SER A 215 -0.26 -21.11 -8.03
N PHE A 216 -1.57 -21.29 -7.87
CA PHE A 216 -2.54 -21.43 -8.97
C PHE A 216 -3.18 -20.10 -9.38
N GLY A 217 -2.89 -19.01 -8.63
CA GLY A 217 -3.42 -17.68 -8.89
C GLY A 217 -4.73 -17.35 -8.18
N ASP A 218 -5.21 -18.23 -7.30
CA ASP A 218 -6.38 -17.93 -6.46
C ASP A 218 -6.02 -16.86 -5.43
N VAL A 219 -6.93 -15.90 -5.24
CA VAL A 219 -6.75 -14.78 -4.31
C VAL A 219 -7.61 -15.00 -3.08
N PHE A 220 -6.98 -14.96 -1.92
CA PHE A 220 -7.64 -14.97 -0.63
C PHE A 220 -7.35 -13.66 0.11
N HIS A 221 -8.36 -13.10 0.75
CA HIS A 221 -8.18 -11.94 1.62
C HIS A 221 -9.11 -12.04 2.82
N SER A 222 -8.73 -11.37 3.90
CA SER A 222 -9.60 -11.18 5.06
C SER A 222 -10.33 -9.84 4.93
N ASP A 223 -11.57 -9.79 5.35
CA ASP A 223 -12.33 -8.55 5.49
C ASP A 223 -12.94 -8.49 6.89
N ASN A 224 -13.28 -7.30 7.36
CA ASN A 224 -14.00 -7.10 8.59
C ASN A 224 -15.38 -6.47 8.31
N ASP A 225 -16.42 -7.03 8.93
CA ASP A 225 -17.77 -6.52 8.81
C ASP A 225 -17.98 -5.27 9.67
N ASP A 226 -18.91 -4.41 9.25
CA ASP A 226 -19.49 -3.43 10.15
C ASP A 226 -20.32 -4.15 11.23
N PRO A 227 -20.28 -3.69 12.49
CA PRO A 227 -21.21 -4.20 13.48
C PRO A 227 -22.64 -3.99 12.95
N PRO A 228 -23.55 -4.95 13.17
CA PRO A 228 -24.93 -4.77 12.73
C PRO A 228 -25.45 -3.43 13.26
N ALA A 229 -25.98 -2.63 12.36
CA ALA A 229 -26.56 -1.36 12.74
C ALA A 229 -27.55 -1.61 13.90
N SER A 230 -27.31 -0.94 15.03
CA SER A 230 -28.26 -0.98 16.14
C SER A 230 -29.61 -0.49 15.61
N ARG A 231 -30.53 -1.42 15.47
CA ARG A 231 -31.93 -1.14 15.11
C ARG A 231 -32.62 -0.39 16.22
#